data_1101c96bd837b7b4c4811ad9b6fad650
#
_entry.id   1101c96bd837b7b4c4811ad9b6fad650
#
_cell.length_a   1.000
_cell.length_b   1.000
_cell.length_c   1.000
_cell.angle_alpha   90.00
_cell.angle_beta   90.00
_cell.angle_gamma   90.00
#
_symmetry.space_group_name_H-M   'P 1'
#
loop_
_entity.id
_entity.type
_entity.pdbx_description
1 polymer ?
#
loop_
_entity_poly.entity_id
_entity_poly.type
_entity_poly.pdbx_seq_one_letter_code
_entity_poly.pdbx_strand_id
1 'polypeptide(L)'
;MKMMLVLEDGSSFSGESFGAEAEVCGWVHNDYGVVGYQETLTDPDNRGMLVNMTYPLIGNCGVNAEDGESDRAQASALLVRERSRIVSNWRAEGSISDWMKERGVVGMDGVDTRTLALRLRDRGEMRGVIAPAALPVAELLSKVRSPSTGTRCGIMSPGASKVPSAPELIRGAVSGDTMRHHVPVSGFTDDGRYRVVVWDLGVRRSCIAQLEAGGCQVVRAPFTVTSAGTRCGIMSPCEKIGALRPEGALISNGPGDPRDLAETAAQIRKALGKLPIIGVALGCQLLALAGGGRIGALKTGHHGVNYPVREAATGRDVITSQNHRLVIDAGSLAGTDFRVSHVNLNDGSVEGIAAEGLETTGVQFIPLFTDDGAPGAPFAEFIRRMERRRKAGA
;
A
#
# COMPACT_ATOMS: atom_id res chain seq x y z
N MET A 1 4.95 21.21 21.19
CA MET A 1 6.06 21.95 20.53
C MET A 1 5.58 22.49 19.21
N LYS A 2 6.04 23.70 18.76
CA LYS A 2 5.71 24.20 17.42
C LYS A 2 6.53 23.44 16.37
N MET A 3 5.85 22.98 15.34
CA MET A 3 6.40 22.23 14.21
C MET A 3 6.12 22.98 12.90
N MET A 4 6.90 22.67 11.87
CA MET A 4 6.71 23.20 10.53
C MET A 4 6.91 22.09 9.49
N LEU A 5 5.98 22.00 8.56
CA LEU A 5 6.12 21.25 7.30
C LEU A 5 6.69 22.21 6.26
N VAL A 6 7.76 21.84 5.58
CA VAL A 6 8.30 22.54 4.40
C VAL A 6 8.24 21.60 3.20
N LEU A 7 7.60 22.05 2.11
CA LEU A 7 7.50 21.32 0.85
C LEU A 7 8.66 21.67 -0.09
N GLU A 8 8.96 20.79 -1.05
CA GLU A 8 10.04 21.00 -2.04
C GLU A 8 9.88 22.24 -2.93
N ASP A 9 8.67 22.77 -3.06
CA ASP A 9 8.40 24.02 -3.76
C ASP A 9 8.66 25.28 -2.91
N GLY A 10 9.04 25.10 -1.62
CA GLY A 10 9.31 26.17 -0.67
C GLY A 10 8.11 26.59 0.17
N SER A 11 6.93 26.02 -0.05
CA SER A 11 5.76 26.29 0.78
C SER A 11 5.96 25.74 2.18
N SER A 12 5.46 26.45 3.19
CA SER A 12 5.54 26.02 4.57
C SER A 12 4.18 26.11 5.28
N PHE A 13 3.96 25.15 6.19
CA PHE A 13 2.76 25.05 7.01
C PHE A 13 3.16 24.85 8.45
N SER A 14 2.62 25.66 9.34
CA SER A 14 2.89 25.56 10.79
C SER A 14 1.80 24.74 11.50
N GLY A 15 2.17 24.15 12.63
CA GLY A 15 1.27 23.43 13.51
C GLY A 15 1.90 23.14 14.86
N GLU A 16 1.18 22.41 15.69
CA GLU A 16 1.63 21.97 16.99
C GLU A 16 1.88 20.45 16.98
N SER A 17 2.94 20.01 17.64
CA SER A 17 3.30 18.60 17.74
C SER A 17 2.29 17.81 18.56
N PHE A 18 1.89 16.63 18.03
CA PHE A 18 1.29 15.54 18.79
C PHE A 18 1.89 14.22 18.31
N GLY A 19 1.83 13.16 19.10
CA GLY A 19 2.56 11.92 18.77
C GLY A 19 4.05 12.03 19.07
N ALA A 20 4.90 11.44 18.22
CA ALA A 20 6.35 11.46 18.39
C ALA A 20 6.96 12.81 18.03
N GLU A 21 8.01 13.20 18.73
CA GLU A 21 8.78 14.42 18.46
C GLU A 21 10.06 14.06 17.70
N ALA A 22 9.98 14.10 16.36
CA ALA A 22 11.11 13.77 15.49
C ALA A 22 11.07 14.63 14.21
N GLU A 23 12.22 14.74 13.54
CA GLU A 23 12.29 15.23 12.17
C GLU A 23 12.02 14.07 11.21
N VAL A 24 11.11 14.26 10.25
CA VAL A 24 10.77 13.25 9.25
C VAL A 24 10.64 13.87 7.86
N CYS A 25 11.10 13.13 6.85
CA CYS A 25 10.92 13.48 5.45
C CYS A 25 10.11 12.37 4.74
N GLY A 26 9.35 12.76 3.73
CA GLY A 26 8.58 11.80 2.93
C GLY A 26 7.80 12.49 1.81
N TRP A 27 7.10 11.69 1.03
CA TRP A 27 6.08 12.21 0.13
C TRP A 27 4.83 12.60 0.92
N VAL A 28 4.27 13.75 0.58
CA VAL A 28 3.03 14.26 1.18
C VAL A 28 1.90 13.98 0.22
N HIS A 29 0.88 13.28 0.71
CA HIS A 29 -0.36 13.05 -0.02
C HIS A 29 -1.58 13.42 0.82
N ASN A 30 -2.71 13.65 0.16
CA ASN A 30 -3.98 13.86 0.83
C ASN A 30 -4.66 12.52 1.07
N ASP A 31 -5.29 12.36 2.23
CA ASP A 31 -6.28 11.32 2.47
C ASP A 31 -7.65 11.99 2.64
N TYR A 32 -8.63 11.49 1.91
CA TYR A 32 -10.01 12.01 1.89
C TYR A 32 -10.95 11.21 2.79
N GLY A 33 -10.43 10.27 3.56
CA GLY A 33 -11.18 9.51 4.55
C GLY A 33 -11.68 10.38 5.70
N VAL A 34 -12.91 10.13 6.13
CA VAL A 34 -13.51 10.78 7.31
C VAL A 34 -13.13 10.03 8.59
N VAL A 35 -12.93 8.73 8.47
CA VAL A 35 -12.53 7.75 9.50
C VAL A 35 -11.51 6.81 8.90
N GLY A 36 -11.02 5.83 9.67
CA GLY A 36 -10.07 4.85 9.13
C GLY A 36 -8.61 5.34 9.20
N TYR A 37 -8.34 6.34 10.03
CA TYR A 37 -6.98 6.88 10.15
C TYR A 37 -5.99 5.88 10.76
N GLN A 38 -6.45 4.90 11.56
CA GLN A 38 -5.58 3.85 12.08
C GLN A 38 -5.19 2.88 10.97
N GLU A 39 -6.15 2.49 10.12
CA GLU A 39 -5.91 1.72 8.91
C GLU A 39 -4.94 2.45 7.99
N THR A 40 -5.18 3.73 7.72
CA THR A 40 -4.26 4.57 6.92
C THR A 40 -2.85 4.61 7.49
N LEU A 41 -2.70 4.78 8.81
CA LEU A 41 -1.40 4.84 9.47
C LEU A 41 -0.67 3.50 9.50
N THR A 42 -1.39 2.38 9.49
CA THR A 42 -0.85 1.02 9.49
C THR A 42 -0.78 0.37 8.12
N ASP A 43 -1.34 1.03 7.09
CA ASP A 43 -1.31 0.56 5.72
C ASP A 43 0.13 0.48 5.19
N PRO A 44 0.62 -0.69 4.76
CA PRO A 44 1.95 -0.83 4.18
C PRO A 44 2.21 0.08 2.97
N ASP A 45 1.18 0.41 2.18
CA ASP A 45 1.29 1.31 1.03
C ASP A 45 1.70 2.73 1.43
N ASN A 46 1.39 3.13 2.68
CA ASN A 46 1.76 4.42 3.26
C ASN A 46 3.15 4.42 3.93
N ARG A 47 3.97 3.42 3.67
CA ARG A 47 5.31 3.35 4.27
C ARG A 47 6.14 4.58 3.92
N GLY A 48 6.50 5.35 4.96
CA GLY A 48 7.32 6.56 4.81
C GLY A 48 6.57 7.81 4.34
N MET A 49 5.25 7.74 4.18
CA MET A 49 4.43 8.86 3.72
C MET A 49 4.14 9.85 4.86
N LEU A 50 3.92 11.11 4.48
CA LEU A 50 3.39 12.17 5.33
C LEU A 50 1.92 12.39 4.92
N VAL A 51 1.00 11.92 5.73
CA VAL A 51 -0.44 11.85 5.39
C VAL A 51 -1.15 13.13 5.83
N ASN A 52 -1.75 13.85 4.91
CA ASN A 52 -2.59 15.01 5.16
C ASN A 52 -4.06 14.60 5.18
N MET A 53 -4.65 14.48 6.38
CA MET A 53 -6.09 14.22 6.51
C MET A 53 -6.87 15.47 6.17
N THR A 54 -7.71 15.38 5.13
CA THR A 54 -8.49 16.54 4.67
C THR A 54 -9.74 16.77 5.50
N TYR A 55 -10.22 15.74 6.22
CA TYR A 55 -11.32 15.88 7.16
C TYR A 55 -10.90 16.70 8.39
N PRO A 56 -11.71 17.69 8.83
CA PRO A 56 -11.27 18.67 9.83
C PRO A 56 -10.92 18.10 11.20
N LEU A 57 -11.69 17.12 11.71
CA LEU A 57 -11.53 16.56 13.05
C LEU A 57 -11.12 15.09 12.98
N ILE A 58 -9.95 14.76 13.50
CA ILE A 58 -9.39 13.41 13.49
C ILE A 58 -9.11 12.95 14.92
N GLY A 59 -9.32 11.66 15.21
CA GLY A 59 -8.98 11.02 16.48
C GLY A 59 -10.17 10.78 17.42
N ASN A 60 -11.38 11.18 17.03
CA ASN A 60 -12.60 10.99 17.85
C ASN A 60 -12.99 9.50 18.01
N CYS A 61 -12.67 8.64 17.07
CA CYS A 61 -12.91 7.19 17.16
C CYS A 61 -11.89 6.46 18.04
N GLY A 62 -10.78 7.11 18.42
CA GLY A 62 -9.69 6.45 19.14
C GLY A 62 -8.95 5.44 18.28
N VAL A 63 -8.28 4.51 18.95
CA VAL A 63 -7.56 3.39 18.35
C VAL A 63 -7.90 2.09 19.08
N ASN A 64 -7.75 0.95 18.42
CA ASN A 64 -7.97 -0.39 18.97
C ASN A 64 -7.02 -1.43 18.34
N ALA A 65 -7.07 -2.67 18.81
CA ALA A 65 -6.19 -3.75 18.34
C ALA A 65 -6.59 -4.31 16.95
N GLU A 66 -7.84 -4.10 16.52
CA GLU A 66 -8.40 -4.75 15.33
C GLU A 66 -8.26 -3.92 14.05
N ASP A 67 -8.38 -2.59 14.16
CA ASP A 67 -8.45 -1.66 13.02
C ASP A 67 -7.07 -1.34 12.41
N GLY A 68 -6.17 -2.32 12.35
CA GLY A 68 -4.86 -2.15 11.76
C GLY A 68 -4.63 -3.03 10.54
N GLU A 69 -4.10 -2.48 9.46
CA GLU A 69 -3.72 -3.22 8.25
C GLU A 69 -2.36 -3.91 8.37
N SER A 70 -1.56 -3.55 9.39
CA SER A 70 -0.34 -4.24 9.80
C SER A 70 -0.07 -3.99 11.29
N ASP A 71 0.84 -4.78 11.89
CA ASP A 71 1.12 -4.72 13.33
C ASP A 71 1.94 -3.50 13.76
N ARG A 72 2.35 -2.67 12.81
CA ARG A 72 3.13 -1.46 13.08
C ARG A 72 2.60 -0.26 12.31
N ALA A 73 2.96 0.92 12.77
CA ALA A 73 2.78 2.13 11.99
C ALA A 73 3.69 2.10 10.74
N GLN A 74 3.14 2.45 9.60
CA GLN A 74 3.81 2.52 8.31
C GLN A 74 4.02 3.96 7.87
N ALA A 75 3.00 4.82 8.04
CA ALA A 75 3.15 6.25 7.78
C ALA A 75 4.15 6.88 8.75
N SER A 76 4.94 7.86 8.25
CA SER A 76 5.90 8.60 9.06
C SER A 76 5.26 9.75 9.82
N ALA A 77 4.22 10.36 9.26
CA ALA A 77 3.51 11.46 9.92
C ALA A 77 2.05 11.56 9.55
N LEU A 78 1.29 12.21 10.45
CA LEU A 78 -0.10 12.57 10.29
C LEU A 78 -0.28 14.08 10.48
N LEU A 79 -0.87 14.74 9.48
CA LEU A 79 -1.18 16.17 9.48
C LEU A 79 -2.68 16.34 9.61
N VAL A 80 -3.14 17.10 10.59
CA VAL A 80 -4.57 17.30 10.86
C VAL A 80 -4.90 18.78 11.08
N ARG A 81 -6.12 19.17 10.74
CA ARG A 81 -6.62 20.50 11.06
C ARG A 81 -6.90 20.64 12.54
N GLU A 82 -7.55 19.62 13.11
CA GLU A 82 -7.89 19.55 14.52
C GLU A 82 -7.83 18.10 15.00
N ARG A 83 -7.10 17.89 16.08
CA ARG A 83 -7.04 16.61 16.77
C ARG A 83 -8.11 16.58 17.85
N SER A 84 -8.97 15.57 17.84
CA SER A 84 -9.92 15.35 18.91
C SER A 84 -9.21 15.11 20.24
N ARG A 85 -9.63 15.85 21.26
CA ARG A 85 -9.17 15.67 22.65
C ARG A 85 -9.96 14.61 23.39
N ILE A 86 -11.12 14.25 22.85
CA ILE A 86 -12.06 13.30 23.47
C ILE A 86 -12.20 12.12 22.52
N VAL A 87 -11.97 10.94 23.05
CA VAL A 87 -12.27 9.69 22.37
C VAL A 87 -13.70 9.30 22.71
N SER A 88 -14.53 9.09 21.71
CA SER A 88 -15.96 8.78 21.85
C SER A 88 -16.38 7.66 20.92
N ASN A 89 -15.85 6.46 21.18
CA ASN A 89 -16.22 5.23 20.46
C ASN A 89 -16.13 4.06 21.44
N TRP A 90 -17.12 3.20 21.43
CA TRP A 90 -17.19 2.03 22.31
C TRP A 90 -16.07 1.00 22.07
N ARG A 91 -15.47 0.98 20.86
CA ARG A 91 -14.33 0.10 20.50
C ARG A 91 -12.98 0.69 20.85
N ALA A 92 -12.93 1.95 21.31
CA ALA A 92 -11.66 2.62 21.55
C ALA A 92 -10.94 2.06 22.79
N GLU A 93 -9.68 1.72 22.62
CA GLU A 93 -8.76 1.28 23.67
C GLU A 93 -7.78 2.39 24.09
N GLY A 94 -7.63 3.42 23.28
CA GLY A 94 -6.71 4.51 23.53
C GLY A 94 -6.88 5.71 22.60
N SER A 95 -6.09 6.76 22.87
CA SER A 95 -6.04 7.94 22.02
C SER A 95 -5.09 7.73 20.83
N ILE A 96 -5.38 8.37 19.70
CA ILE A 96 -4.46 8.36 18.56
C ILE A 96 -3.11 9.00 18.90
N SER A 97 -3.09 10.00 19.79
CA SER A 97 -1.86 10.69 20.19
C SER A 97 -0.89 9.78 20.93
N ASP A 98 -1.39 9.03 21.91
CA ASP A 98 -0.56 8.10 22.68
C ASP A 98 -0.10 6.95 21.80
N TRP A 99 -0.99 6.41 20.98
CA TRP A 99 -0.69 5.35 20.03
C TRP A 99 0.41 5.77 19.02
N MET A 100 0.34 6.99 18.47
CA MET A 100 1.37 7.53 17.57
C MET A 100 2.70 7.74 18.27
N LYS A 101 2.67 8.25 19.51
CA LYS A 101 3.87 8.47 20.33
C LYS A 101 4.61 7.16 20.59
N GLU A 102 3.90 6.13 21.00
CA GLU A 102 4.46 4.80 21.24
C GLU A 102 5.08 4.17 19.99
N ARG A 103 4.50 4.46 18.81
CA ARG A 103 4.94 3.90 17.52
C ARG A 103 5.86 4.81 16.72
N GLY A 104 6.25 5.94 17.28
CA GLY A 104 7.20 6.85 16.68
C GLY A 104 6.65 7.61 15.46
N VAL A 105 5.33 7.75 15.33
CA VAL A 105 4.70 8.53 14.26
C VAL A 105 4.61 10.00 14.66
N VAL A 106 5.09 10.90 13.79
CA VAL A 106 5.02 12.34 14.03
C VAL A 106 3.62 12.86 13.74
N GLY A 107 3.08 13.74 14.58
CA GLY A 107 1.79 14.39 14.37
C GLY A 107 1.92 15.91 14.35
N MET A 108 1.17 16.57 13.44
CA MET A 108 0.99 18.03 13.45
C MET A 108 -0.48 18.37 13.51
N ASP A 109 -0.89 19.09 14.55
CA ASP A 109 -2.22 19.63 14.79
C ASP A 109 -2.28 21.12 14.45
N GLY A 110 -3.43 21.65 14.03
CA GLY A 110 -3.62 23.04 13.66
C GLY A 110 -3.10 23.39 12.27
N VAL A 111 -2.80 22.41 11.44
CA VAL A 111 -2.32 22.61 10.07
C VAL A 111 -3.45 23.13 9.18
N ASP A 112 -3.16 24.07 8.27
CA ASP A 112 -4.09 24.42 7.20
C ASP A 112 -4.14 23.32 6.14
N THR A 113 -4.80 22.21 6.50
CA THR A 113 -4.93 21.01 5.68
C THR A 113 -5.65 21.29 4.37
N ARG A 114 -6.57 22.27 4.34
CA ARG A 114 -7.29 22.66 3.13
C ARG A 114 -6.35 23.32 2.12
N THR A 115 -5.56 24.32 2.55
CA THR A 115 -4.59 24.97 1.65
C THR A 115 -3.52 23.99 1.18
N LEU A 116 -3.07 23.10 2.06
CA LEU A 116 -2.15 22.03 1.70
C LEU A 116 -2.77 21.08 0.66
N ALA A 117 -4.03 20.66 0.87
CA ALA A 117 -4.74 19.80 -0.07
C ALA A 117 -4.92 20.42 -1.45
N LEU A 118 -5.29 21.71 -1.51
CA LEU A 118 -5.39 22.45 -2.77
C LEU A 118 -4.04 22.54 -3.49
N ARG A 119 -2.96 22.76 -2.75
CA ARG A 119 -1.62 22.82 -3.33
C ARG A 119 -1.19 21.49 -3.92
N LEU A 120 -1.39 20.38 -3.20
CA LEU A 120 -1.10 19.04 -3.69
C LEU A 120 -1.96 18.68 -4.92
N ARG A 121 -3.23 19.10 -4.95
CA ARG A 121 -4.10 18.93 -6.11
C ARG A 121 -3.57 19.67 -7.33
N ASP A 122 -3.12 20.92 -7.14
CA ASP A 122 -2.74 21.81 -8.25
C ASP A 122 -1.32 21.50 -8.78
N ARG A 123 -0.41 21.06 -7.91
CA ARG A 123 1.00 20.80 -8.22
C ARG A 123 1.37 19.33 -8.30
N GLY A 124 0.52 18.44 -7.81
CA GLY A 124 0.80 17.03 -7.58
C GLY A 124 1.34 16.77 -6.17
N GLU A 125 1.49 15.50 -5.84
CA GLU A 125 2.15 15.10 -4.60
C GLU A 125 3.60 15.59 -4.59
N MET A 126 4.05 16.03 -3.43
CA MET A 126 5.37 16.66 -3.25
C MET A 126 6.11 16.03 -2.07
N ARG A 127 7.43 16.10 -2.14
CA ARG A 127 8.27 15.79 -0.98
C ARG A 127 8.16 16.90 0.06
N GLY A 128 8.18 16.52 1.33
CA GLY A 128 8.15 17.43 2.45
C GLY A 128 9.05 16.96 3.58
N VAL A 129 9.38 17.89 4.47
CA VAL A 129 10.04 17.64 5.75
C VAL A 129 9.22 18.28 6.85
N ILE A 130 9.02 17.52 7.94
CA ILE A 130 8.44 18.04 9.18
C ILE A 130 9.55 18.13 10.21
N ALA A 131 9.69 19.30 10.83
CA ALA A 131 10.74 19.56 11.82
C ALA A 131 10.30 20.63 12.83
N PRO A 132 11.03 20.82 13.96
CA PRO A 132 10.79 21.94 14.87
C PRO A 132 10.82 23.27 14.14
N ALA A 133 9.84 24.15 14.40
CA ALA A 133 9.71 25.46 13.74
C ALA A 133 10.85 26.43 14.03
N ALA A 134 11.75 26.09 14.96
CA ALA A 134 12.94 26.88 15.25
C ALA A 134 14.04 26.74 14.17
N LEU A 135 13.97 25.74 13.31
CA LEU A 135 14.94 25.52 12.23
C LEU A 135 14.67 26.46 11.04
N PRO A 136 15.71 26.99 10.39
CA PRO A 136 15.53 27.85 9.20
C PRO A 136 14.88 27.11 8.04
N VAL A 137 13.89 27.72 7.38
CA VAL A 137 13.23 27.15 6.20
C VAL A 137 14.23 26.78 5.09
N ALA A 138 15.27 27.60 4.89
CA ALA A 138 16.30 27.32 3.89
C ALA A 138 17.05 26.00 4.14
N GLU A 139 17.33 25.68 5.40
CA GLU A 139 17.95 24.40 5.79
C GLU A 139 17.01 23.24 5.51
N LEU A 140 15.75 23.34 5.93
CA LEU A 140 14.74 22.31 5.70
C LEU A 140 14.49 22.10 4.18
N LEU A 141 14.44 23.17 3.41
CA LEU A 141 14.29 23.11 1.96
C LEU A 141 15.48 22.40 1.28
N SER A 142 16.68 22.62 1.77
CA SER A 142 17.88 21.89 1.28
C SER A 142 17.78 20.39 1.54
N LYS A 143 17.26 19.99 2.70
CA LYS A 143 17.04 18.57 3.03
C LYS A 143 16.01 17.91 2.10
N VAL A 144 14.89 18.59 1.81
CA VAL A 144 13.86 18.06 0.91
C VAL A 144 14.34 17.96 -0.53
N ARG A 145 15.12 18.92 -1.01
CA ARG A 145 15.60 18.99 -2.40
C ARG A 145 16.83 18.15 -2.68
N SER A 146 17.60 17.81 -1.66
CA SER A 146 18.83 17.04 -1.83
C SER A 146 18.52 15.61 -2.28
N PRO A 147 19.04 15.17 -3.43
CA PRO A 147 18.94 13.77 -3.85
C PRO A 147 20.03 12.97 -3.15
N SER A 148 20.01 12.85 -1.83
CA SER A 148 21.01 12.06 -1.17
C SER A 148 20.81 10.56 -1.40
N THR A 149 21.83 9.93 -1.89
CA THR A 149 21.94 8.51 -2.17
C THR A 149 21.96 7.69 -0.89
N GLY A 150 20.92 6.90 -0.69
CA GLY A 150 20.90 5.76 0.25
C GLY A 150 20.75 6.10 1.71
N THR A 151 19.60 5.91 2.27
CA THR A 151 19.39 5.10 3.48
C THR A 151 18.02 5.29 4.12
N ARG A 152 17.42 4.18 4.47
CA ARG A 152 16.40 3.89 5.48
C ARG A 152 15.31 4.96 5.72
N CYS A 153 14.14 4.76 5.14
CA CYS A 153 12.90 5.27 5.67
C CYS A 153 12.36 4.33 6.75
N GLY A 154 12.13 4.88 7.83
CA GLY A 154 11.62 4.40 9.09
C GLY A 154 12.25 5.29 10.11
N ILE A 155 11.53 6.19 10.77
CA ILE A 155 12.04 7.17 11.75
C ILE A 155 13.46 7.56 11.42
N MET A 156 13.64 8.64 10.67
CA MET A 156 14.99 9.08 10.31
C MET A 156 15.73 9.49 11.57
N SER A 157 16.86 8.84 11.81
CA SER A 157 17.87 9.44 12.70
C SER A 157 18.20 10.84 12.18
N PRO A 158 18.43 11.82 13.04
CA PRO A 158 18.78 13.18 12.60
C PRO A 158 19.92 13.14 11.57
N GLY A 159 19.65 13.63 10.36
CA GLY A 159 20.67 13.74 9.29
C GLY A 159 20.46 12.92 8.02
N ALA A 160 19.41 12.10 7.90
CA ALA A 160 19.17 11.34 6.68
C ALA A 160 18.18 12.05 5.73
N SER A 161 18.57 12.35 4.50
CA SER A 161 17.86 13.22 3.56
C SER A 161 17.42 12.54 2.25
N LYS A 162 17.11 11.22 2.26
CA LYS A 162 16.74 10.48 1.04
C LYS A 162 15.38 9.82 1.14
N VAL A 163 14.54 10.01 0.10
CA VAL A 163 13.36 9.18 -0.15
C VAL A 163 13.83 7.78 -0.59
N PRO A 164 13.41 6.70 0.08
CA PRO A 164 13.87 5.36 -0.24
C PRO A 164 13.29 4.84 -1.55
N SER A 165 14.04 3.94 -2.19
CA SER A 165 13.58 3.17 -3.34
C SER A 165 12.49 2.16 -2.96
N ALA A 166 11.69 1.71 -3.93
CA ALA A 166 10.66 0.70 -3.69
C ALA A 166 11.20 -0.55 -2.95
N PRO A 167 12.35 -1.13 -3.30
CA PRO A 167 12.92 -2.25 -2.55
C PRO A 167 13.21 -1.97 -1.08
N GLU A 168 13.62 -0.74 -0.74
CA GLU A 168 13.88 -0.35 0.65
C GLU A 168 12.60 -0.15 1.43
N LEU A 169 11.57 0.45 0.80
CA LEU A 169 10.24 0.61 1.39
C LEU A 169 9.60 -0.74 1.67
N ILE A 170 9.63 -1.66 0.71
CA ILE A 170 9.10 -3.02 0.86
C ILE A 170 9.81 -3.75 2.01
N ARG A 171 11.14 -3.72 2.06
CA ARG A 171 11.88 -4.32 3.19
C ARG A 171 11.46 -3.73 4.52
N GLY A 172 11.22 -2.41 4.59
CA GLY A 172 10.71 -1.75 5.79
C GLY A 172 9.28 -2.15 6.12
N ALA A 173 8.42 -2.34 5.15
CA ALA A 173 7.02 -2.75 5.33
C ALA A 173 6.89 -4.21 5.80
N VAL A 174 7.71 -5.10 5.25
CA VAL A 174 7.69 -6.54 5.51
C VAL A 174 8.51 -6.94 6.74
N SER A 175 9.62 -6.20 7.04
CA SER A 175 10.50 -6.55 8.16
C SER A 175 9.87 -6.29 9.53
N GLY A 176 9.77 -7.32 10.33
CA GLY A 176 9.38 -7.26 11.75
C GLY A 176 8.45 -8.39 12.16
N ASP A 177 7.34 -8.57 11.51
CA ASP A 177 6.36 -9.58 11.92
C ASP A 177 6.35 -10.82 11.04
N THR A 178 6.61 -10.64 9.76
CA THR A 178 6.78 -11.76 8.81
C THR A 178 7.94 -12.69 9.22
N MET A 179 8.93 -12.14 9.97
CA MET A 179 10.02 -12.96 10.53
C MET A 179 9.61 -13.76 11.78
N ARG A 180 8.60 -13.32 12.53
CA ARG A 180 8.09 -14.02 13.72
C ARG A 180 7.03 -15.07 13.36
N HIS A 181 6.28 -14.82 12.30
CA HIS A 181 5.39 -15.77 11.67
C HIS A 181 6.05 -16.38 10.41
N HIS A 182 7.35 -16.70 10.50
CA HIS A 182 7.88 -17.77 9.69
C HIS A 182 7.00 -18.98 10.00
N VAL A 183 5.93 -19.14 9.22
CA VAL A 183 5.42 -20.50 9.05
C VAL A 183 6.65 -21.28 8.61
N PRO A 184 7.11 -22.25 9.39
CA PRO A 184 8.22 -23.09 8.96
C PRO A 184 7.90 -23.49 7.52
N VAL A 185 8.90 -23.78 6.71
CA VAL A 185 8.74 -24.32 5.34
C VAL A 185 8.10 -25.73 5.42
N SER A 186 7.26 -25.98 6.41
CA SER A 186 6.44 -27.17 6.59
C SER A 186 5.34 -27.31 5.55
N GLY A 187 5.28 -26.37 4.59
CA GLY A 187 4.34 -26.49 3.49
C GLY A 187 2.88 -26.27 3.91
N PHE A 188 1.99 -26.45 2.96
CA PHE A 188 0.56 -26.49 3.20
C PHE A 188 0.17 -27.80 3.89
N THR A 189 -0.82 -27.76 4.78
CA THR A 189 -1.46 -28.96 5.32
C THR A 189 -2.50 -29.46 4.33
N ASP A 190 -2.74 -30.77 4.29
CA ASP A 190 -3.77 -31.35 3.43
C ASP A 190 -5.11 -31.39 4.20
N ASP A 191 -5.72 -30.20 4.32
CA ASP A 191 -7.00 -30.00 5.03
C ASP A 191 -8.16 -29.65 4.08
N GLY A 192 -7.95 -29.81 2.77
CA GLY A 192 -8.95 -29.54 1.74
C GLY A 192 -9.11 -28.08 1.34
N ARG A 193 -8.50 -27.13 2.07
CA ARG A 193 -8.50 -25.71 1.72
C ARG A 193 -7.69 -25.45 0.45
N TYR A 194 -7.96 -24.32 -0.21
CA TYR A 194 -7.16 -23.86 -1.35
C TYR A 194 -5.80 -23.33 -0.88
N ARG A 195 -4.72 -23.77 -1.50
CA ARG A 195 -3.35 -23.38 -1.15
C ARG A 195 -2.94 -22.14 -1.91
N VAL A 196 -2.79 -21.03 -1.20
CA VAL A 196 -2.41 -19.74 -1.77
C VAL A 196 -1.06 -19.27 -1.26
N VAL A 197 -0.13 -19.01 -2.16
CA VAL A 197 1.11 -18.33 -1.82
C VAL A 197 0.93 -16.83 -2.02
N VAL A 198 1.33 -16.03 -1.03
CA VAL A 198 1.35 -14.57 -1.10
C VAL A 198 2.79 -14.11 -1.33
N TRP A 199 3.04 -13.44 -2.45
CA TRP A 199 4.26 -12.65 -2.65
C TRP A 199 4.10 -11.38 -1.85
N ASP A 200 4.72 -11.37 -0.68
CA ASP A 200 4.54 -10.32 0.30
C ASP A 200 5.47 -9.14 0.02
N LEU A 201 4.88 -8.10 -0.59
CA LEU A 201 5.50 -6.81 -0.85
C LEU A 201 5.14 -5.76 0.22
N GLY A 202 4.40 -6.17 1.24
CA GLY A 202 3.75 -5.33 2.23
C GLY A 202 2.25 -5.60 2.21
N VAL A 203 1.86 -6.88 2.40
CA VAL A 203 0.46 -7.29 2.31
C VAL A 203 -0.37 -6.72 3.45
N ARG A 204 -1.55 -6.20 3.13
CA ARG A 204 -2.57 -5.78 4.11
C ARG A 204 -3.16 -6.99 4.82
N ARG A 205 -3.45 -6.83 6.11
CA ARG A 205 -4.14 -7.84 6.93
C ARG A 205 -5.50 -8.19 6.32
N SER A 206 -6.24 -7.20 5.84
CA SER A 206 -7.55 -7.40 5.20
C SER A 206 -7.49 -8.29 3.95
N CYS A 207 -6.42 -8.25 3.16
CA CYS A 207 -6.24 -9.13 2.01
C CYS A 207 -6.06 -10.61 2.44
N ILE A 208 -5.27 -10.84 3.50
CA ILE A 208 -5.09 -12.20 4.06
C ILE A 208 -6.41 -12.71 4.62
N ALA A 209 -7.10 -11.89 5.42
CA ALA A 209 -8.38 -12.26 6.04
C ALA A 209 -9.44 -12.65 4.99
N GLN A 210 -9.50 -11.95 3.84
CA GLN A 210 -10.42 -12.30 2.76
C GLN A 210 -10.10 -13.65 2.11
N LEU A 211 -8.83 -13.97 1.92
CA LEU A 211 -8.43 -15.29 1.42
C LEU A 211 -8.80 -16.40 2.42
N GLU A 212 -8.55 -16.19 3.71
CA GLU A 212 -8.88 -17.14 4.77
C GLU A 212 -10.40 -17.35 4.90
N ALA A 213 -11.19 -16.25 4.86
CA ALA A 213 -12.64 -16.31 4.84
C ALA A 213 -13.18 -17.04 3.59
N GLY A 214 -12.47 -16.97 2.47
CA GLY A 214 -12.76 -17.71 1.25
C GLY A 214 -12.29 -19.18 1.24
N GLY A 215 -11.88 -19.72 2.39
CA GLY A 215 -11.45 -21.12 2.52
C GLY A 215 -10.04 -21.39 1.99
N CYS A 216 -9.17 -20.38 1.98
CA CYS A 216 -7.79 -20.55 1.59
C CYS A 216 -6.87 -20.80 2.80
N GLN A 217 -5.87 -21.64 2.60
CA GLN A 217 -4.69 -21.72 3.44
C GLN A 217 -3.62 -20.82 2.83
N VAL A 218 -3.12 -19.84 3.60
CA VAL A 218 -2.22 -18.82 3.11
C VAL A 218 -0.80 -19.05 3.62
N VAL A 219 0.17 -19.04 2.69
CA VAL A 219 1.60 -19.03 3.02
C VAL A 219 2.22 -17.73 2.49
N ARG A 220 2.74 -16.90 3.38
CA ARG A 220 3.41 -15.66 3.03
C ARG A 220 4.87 -15.96 2.63
N ALA A 221 5.24 -15.56 1.42
CA ALA A 221 6.61 -15.60 0.94
C ALA A 221 7.16 -14.16 0.93
N PRO A 222 7.94 -13.77 1.94
CA PRO A 222 8.48 -12.41 2.01
C PRO A 222 9.37 -12.17 0.79
N PHE A 223 9.17 -11.01 0.19
CA PHE A 223 9.98 -10.57 -0.95
C PHE A 223 11.34 -10.09 -0.44
N THR A 224 12.40 -10.81 -0.82
CA THR A 224 13.77 -10.38 -0.61
C THR A 224 14.34 -9.87 -1.92
N VAL A 225 14.60 -8.56 -2.00
CA VAL A 225 15.40 -8.01 -3.09
C VAL A 225 16.84 -8.45 -2.88
N THR A 226 17.31 -9.37 -3.69
CA THR A 226 18.74 -9.64 -3.79
C THR A 226 19.37 -8.55 -4.65
N SER A 227 20.07 -7.60 -4.03
CA SER A 227 21.06 -6.83 -4.77
C SER A 227 22.07 -7.83 -5.38
N ALA A 228 22.38 -7.67 -6.65
CA ALA A 228 23.35 -8.51 -7.36
C ALA A 228 24.59 -8.78 -6.48
N GLY A 229 24.77 -10.02 -6.05
CA GLY A 229 25.99 -10.45 -5.35
C GLY A 229 25.83 -11.21 -4.04
N THR A 230 24.70 -11.22 -3.38
CA THR A 230 24.52 -12.00 -2.14
C THR A 230 23.68 -13.24 -2.40
N ARG A 231 24.35 -14.37 -2.62
CA ARG A 231 23.75 -15.71 -2.51
C ARG A 231 23.44 -15.98 -1.02
N CYS A 232 22.36 -15.43 -0.52
CA CYS A 232 21.74 -15.96 0.69
C CYS A 232 20.77 -17.05 0.25
N GLY A 233 20.80 -18.23 0.86
CA GLY A 233 20.04 -19.43 0.48
C GLY A 233 18.52 -19.33 0.59
N ILE A 234 17.96 -18.21 0.23
CA ILE A 234 16.52 -17.94 0.15
C ILE A 234 16.09 -18.17 -1.29
N MET A 235 15.31 -19.24 -1.50
CA MET A 235 14.71 -19.57 -2.80
C MET A 235 13.97 -18.37 -3.39
N SER A 236 14.08 -18.16 -4.70
CA SER A 236 13.28 -17.15 -5.40
C SER A 236 11.78 -17.45 -5.20
N PRO A 237 10.89 -16.45 -5.24
CA PRO A 237 9.45 -16.69 -5.16
C PRO A 237 8.96 -17.75 -6.17
N CYS A 238 9.53 -17.79 -7.38
CA CYS A 238 9.20 -18.81 -8.38
C CYS A 238 9.63 -20.23 -7.99
N GLU A 239 10.79 -20.39 -7.36
CA GLU A 239 11.25 -21.68 -6.82
C GLU A 239 10.40 -22.14 -5.65
N LYS A 240 9.98 -21.22 -4.78
CA LYS A 240 9.03 -21.52 -3.69
C LYS A 240 7.66 -21.94 -4.22
N ILE A 241 7.15 -21.30 -5.30
CA ILE A 241 5.93 -21.73 -5.96
C ILE A 241 6.05 -23.18 -6.41
N GLY A 242 7.17 -23.57 -7.04
CA GLY A 242 7.39 -24.95 -7.44
C GLY A 242 7.43 -25.96 -6.29
N ALA A 243 8.08 -25.61 -5.19
CA ALA A 243 8.23 -26.47 -4.01
C ALA A 243 6.94 -26.61 -3.19
N LEU A 244 6.17 -25.51 -3.04
CA LEU A 244 4.94 -25.47 -2.24
C LEU A 244 3.72 -26.04 -2.98
N ARG A 245 3.75 -26.15 -4.31
CA ARG A 245 2.62 -26.57 -5.16
C ARG A 245 1.32 -25.83 -4.81
N PRO A 246 1.31 -24.48 -4.82
CA PRO A 246 0.11 -23.73 -4.54
C PRO A 246 -0.90 -23.87 -5.68
N GLU A 247 -2.18 -23.66 -5.36
CA GLU A 247 -3.26 -23.64 -6.34
C GLU A 247 -3.54 -22.24 -6.87
N GLY A 248 -3.05 -21.21 -6.16
CA GLY A 248 -3.10 -19.82 -6.59
C GLY A 248 -2.01 -18.96 -5.97
N ALA A 249 -1.81 -17.77 -6.52
CA ALA A 249 -0.87 -16.79 -6.00
C ALA A 249 -1.51 -15.39 -5.89
N LEU A 250 -1.25 -14.71 -4.78
CA LEU A 250 -1.50 -13.28 -4.60
C LEU A 250 -0.19 -12.52 -4.73
N ILE A 251 -0.12 -11.57 -5.67
CA ILE A 251 0.92 -10.54 -5.68
C ILE A 251 0.35 -9.38 -4.86
N SER A 252 0.91 -9.12 -3.69
CA SER A 252 0.29 -8.20 -2.74
C SER A 252 0.43 -6.74 -3.16
N ASN A 253 -0.34 -5.89 -2.51
CA ASN A 253 -0.06 -4.48 -2.40
C ASN A 253 1.30 -4.25 -1.72
N GLY A 254 1.76 -3.01 -1.70
CA GLY A 254 3.01 -2.61 -1.07
C GLY A 254 3.47 -1.22 -1.49
N PRO A 255 4.43 -0.66 -0.77
CA PRO A 255 4.93 0.68 -1.03
C PRO A 255 5.92 0.73 -2.18
N GLY A 256 6.03 1.89 -2.79
CA GLY A 256 7.09 2.20 -3.75
C GLY A 256 6.65 2.24 -5.21
N ASP A 257 7.63 2.38 -6.08
CA ASP A 257 7.42 2.49 -7.52
C ASP A 257 7.67 1.14 -8.20
N PRO A 258 6.69 0.57 -8.92
CA PRO A 258 6.87 -0.73 -9.59
C PRO A 258 7.96 -0.70 -10.67
N ARG A 259 8.32 0.48 -11.19
CA ARG A 259 9.40 0.62 -12.19
C ARG A 259 10.78 0.31 -11.61
N ASP A 260 10.95 0.44 -10.28
CA ASP A 260 12.16 0.04 -9.55
C ASP A 260 12.24 -1.48 -9.32
N LEU A 261 11.18 -2.22 -9.67
CA LEU A 261 11.01 -3.65 -9.42
C LEU A 261 11.01 -4.49 -10.71
N ALA A 262 11.78 -4.09 -11.70
CA ALA A 262 11.82 -4.77 -13.02
C ALA A 262 12.18 -6.26 -12.91
N GLU A 263 13.08 -6.63 -11.98
CA GLU A 263 13.44 -8.03 -11.73
C GLU A 263 12.24 -8.81 -11.16
N THR A 264 11.46 -8.20 -10.28
CA THR A 264 10.22 -8.79 -9.76
C THR A 264 9.21 -9.04 -10.87
N ALA A 265 8.98 -8.05 -11.73
CA ALA A 265 8.09 -8.21 -12.88
C ALA A 265 8.56 -9.35 -13.81
N ALA A 266 9.87 -9.50 -14.02
CA ALA A 266 10.44 -10.61 -14.78
C ALA A 266 10.22 -11.98 -14.11
N GLN A 267 10.23 -12.05 -12.79
CA GLN A 267 9.88 -13.27 -12.04
C GLN A 267 8.39 -13.58 -12.14
N ILE A 268 7.53 -12.58 -12.01
CA ILE A 268 6.07 -12.73 -12.17
C ILE A 268 5.74 -13.25 -13.57
N ARG A 269 6.39 -12.72 -14.63
CA ARG A 269 6.21 -13.19 -16.01
C ARG A 269 6.41 -14.70 -16.14
N LYS A 270 7.35 -15.30 -15.41
CA LYS A 270 7.61 -16.74 -15.43
C LYS A 270 6.49 -17.57 -14.80
N ALA A 271 5.66 -16.94 -13.95
CA ALA A 271 4.56 -17.60 -13.26
C ALA A 271 3.22 -17.48 -14.01
N LEU A 272 3.09 -16.50 -14.93
CA LEU A 272 1.87 -16.29 -15.72
C LEU A 272 1.46 -17.57 -16.46
N GLY A 273 0.17 -17.90 -16.43
CA GLY A 273 -0.41 -19.08 -17.07
C GLY A 273 -0.15 -20.42 -16.35
N LYS A 274 0.70 -20.46 -15.32
CA LYS A 274 0.98 -21.71 -14.57
C LYS A 274 -0.04 -22.00 -13.49
N LEU A 275 -0.64 -20.96 -12.91
CA LEU A 275 -1.67 -21.03 -11.87
C LEU A 275 -2.48 -19.73 -11.89
N PRO A 276 -3.68 -19.70 -11.31
CA PRO A 276 -4.44 -18.48 -11.10
C PRO A 276 -3.63 -17.45 -10.28
N ILE A 277 -3.60 -16.19 -10.76
CA ILE A 277 -2.90 -15.09 -10.09
C ILE A 277 -3.85 -13.92 -9.91
N ILE A 278 -3.83 -13.33 -8.71
CA ILE A 278 -4.43 -12.03 -8.44
C ILE A 278 -3.35 -11.04 -7.99
N GLY A 279 -3.41 -9.80 -8.50
CA GLY A 279 -2.58 -8.68 -8.06
C GLY A 279 -3.41 -7.58 -7.44
N VAL A 280 -2.95 -7.01 -6.32
CA VAL A 280 -3.61 -5.88 -5.64
C VAL A 280 -2.68 -4.68 -5.63
N ALA A 281 -3.16 -3.49 -6.00
CA ALA A 281 -2.41 -2.24 -6.02
C ALA A 281 -1.05 -2.38 -6.72
N LEU A 282 0.08 -2.32 -5.99
CA LEU A 282 1.42 -2.57 -6.53
C LEU A 282 1.49 -3.91 -7.28
N GLY A 283 0.85 -4.96 -6.78
CA GLY A 283 0.80 -6.27 -7.44
C GLY A 283 0.09 -6.22 -8.80
N CYS A 284 -0.98 -5.44 -8.93
CA CYS A 284 -1.65 -5.19 -10.20
C CYS A 284 -0.73 -4.48 -11.20
N GLN A 285 0.00 -3.47 -10.75
CA GLN A 285 0.96 -2.73 -11.56
C GLN A 285 2.11 -3.63 -12.03
N LEU A 286 2.61 -4.50 -11.15
CA LEU A 286 3.65 -5.49 -11.49
C LEU A 286 3.17 -6.54 -12.49
N LEU A 287 1.89 -6.95 -12.42
CA LEU A 287 1.28 -7.82 -13.44
C LEU A 287 1.25 -7.14 -14.81
N ALA A 288 0.88 -5.85 -14.86
CA ALA A 288 0.92 -5.09 -16.10
C ALA A 288 2.34 -5.03 -16.68
N LEU A 289 3.35 -4.71 -15.87
CA LEU A 289 4.77 -4.69 -16.29
C LEU A 289 5.24 -6.09 -16.74
N ALA A 290 4.85 -7.14 -16.03
CA ALA A 290 5.15 -8.52 -16.39
C ALA A 290 4.57 -8.89 -17.77
N GLY A 291 3.39 -8.37 -18.11
CA GLY A 291 2.76 -8.53 -19.42
C GLY A 291 3.33 -7.66 -20.52
N GLY A 292 4.20 -6.70 -20.21
CA GLY A 292 4.77 -5.76 -21.19
C GLY A 292 4.09 -4.39 -21.23
N GLY A 293 3.14 -4.14 -20.34
CA GLY A 293 2.51 -2.83 -20.13
C GLY A 293 3.46 -1.79 -19.51
N ARG A 294 3.00 -0.56 -19.43
CA ARG A 294 3.74 0.57 -18.83
C ARG A 294 2.96 1.20 -17.70
N ILE A 295 3.70 1.84 -16.79
CA ILE A 295 3.16 2.56 -15.64
C ILE A 295 3.37 4.06 -15.83
N GLY A 296 2.29 4.83 -15.70
CA GLY A 296 2.26 6.28 -15.62
C GLY A 296 2.08 6.78 -14.19
N ALA A 297 2.04 8.08 -14.04
CA ALA A 297 1.73 8.73 -12.76
C ALA A 297 0.52 9.64 -12.95
N LEU A 298 -0.40 9.59 -11.99
CA LEU A 298 -1.48 10.56 -11.87
C LEU A 298 -0.91 11.90 -11.37
N LYS A 299 -1.50 12.99 -11.79
CA LYS A 299 -1.16 14.31 -11.24
C LYS A 299 -1.50 14.38 -9.76
N THR A 300 -2.64 13.84 -9.40
CA THR A 300 -3.09 13.68 -8.02
C THR A 300 -3.44 12.21 -7.82
N GLY A 301 -2.87 11.58 -6.81
CA GLY A 301 -3.16 10.19 -6.48
C GLY A 301 -4.60 9.99 -6.01
N HIS A 302 -5.05 8.77 -6.07
CA HIS A 302 -6.34 8.35 -5.51
C HIS A 302 -6.11 7.85 -4.09
N HIS A 303 -6.54 8.63 -3.10
CA HIS A 303 -6.38 8.33 -1.68
C HIS A 303 -7.69 8.60 -0.94
N GLY A 304 -8.44 7.55 -0.63
CA GLY A 304 -9.72 7.65 0.07
C GLY A 304 -10.71 6.55 -0.29
N VAL A 305 -11.92 6.68 0.23
CA VAL A 305 -12.91 5.59 0.28
C VAL A 305 -14.11 5.78 -0.66
N ASN A 306 -14.06 6.72 -1.60
CA ASN A 306 -15.21 7.12 -2.40
C ASN A 306 -14.86 7.31 -3.88
N TYR A 307 -14.26 6.30 -4.49
CA TYR A 307 -13.91 6.32 -5.91
C TYR A 307 -14.84 5.38 -6.70
N PRO A 308 -15.65 5.94 -7.63
CA PRO A 308 -16.53 5.13 -8.46
C PRO A 308 -15.72 4.44 -9.57
N VAL A 309 -15.88 3.13 -9.67
CA VAL A 309 -15.18 2.29 -10.65
C VAL A 309 -16.20 1.47 -11.42
N ARG A 310 -16.05 1.44 -12.74
CA ARG A 310 -16.87 0.59 -13.64
C ARG A 310 -16.15 -0.70 -13.97
N GLU A 311 -16.82 -1.81 -13.74
CA GLU A 311 -16.40 -3.11 -14.25
C GLU A 311 -16.78 -3.24 -15.73
N ALA A 312 -15.78 -3.42 -16.61
CA ALA A 312 -16.00 -3.45 -18.06
C ALA A 312 -16.84 -4.64 -18.54
N ALA A 313 -16.75 -5.78 -17.87
CA ALA A 313 -17.44 -7.01 -18.27
C ALA A 313 -18.95 -6.95 -18.03
N THR A 314 -19.39 -6.32 -16.93
CA THR A 314 -20.80 -6.28 -16.50
C THR A 314 -21.42 -4.90 -16.69
N GLY A 315 -20.62 -3.85 -16.86
CA GLY A 315 -21.07 -2.46 -16.86
C GLY A 315 -21.50 -1.95 -15.47
N ARG A 316 -21.28 -2.73 -14.42
CA ARG A 316 -21.65 -2.37 -13.05
C ARG A 316 -20.67 -1.34 -12.48
N ASP A 317 -21.23 -0.35 -11.82
CA ASP A 317 -20.47 0.67 -11.07
C ASP A 317 -20.43 0.30 -9.59
N VAL A 318 -19.23 0.41 -8.99
CA VAL A 318 -18.99 0.15 -7.56
C VAL A 318 -18.19 1.29 -6.96
N ILE A 319 -18.43 1.60 -5.70
CA ILE A 319 -17.59 2.54 -4.94
C ILE A 319 -16.45 1.74 -4.34
N THR A 320 -15.24 2.28 -4.48
CA THR A 320 -14.00 1.62 -4.05
C THR A 320 -13.18 2.50 -3.13
N SER A 321 -12.38 1.85 -2.30
CA SER A 321 -11.32 2.46 -1.52
C SER A 321 -10.02 2.38 -2.31
N GLN A 322 -9.27 3.47 -2.40
CA GLN A 322 -8.05 3.54 -3.21
C GLN A 322 -6.92 4.21 -2.44
N ASN A 323 -5.70 3.74 -2.68
CA ASN A 323 -4.48 4.35 -2.15
C ASN A 323 -3.33 4.13 -3.14
N HIS A 324 -3.34 4.87 -4.27
CA HIS A 324 -2.29 4.78 -5.27
C HIS A 324 -2.10 6.09 -6.04
N ARG A 325 -0.87 6.36 -6.43
CA ARG A 325 -0.47 7.49 -7.28
C ARG A 325 -0.11 7.05 -8.69
N LEU A 326 0.34 5.82 -8.84
CA LEU A 326 0.76 5.28 -10.12
C LEU A 326 -0.39 4.51 -10.76
N VAL A 327 -0.44 4.53 -12.09
CA VAL A 327 -1.54 3.97 -12.87
C VAL A 327 -1.01 3.23 -14.09
N ILE A 328 -1.72 2.21 -14.52
CA ILE A 328 -1.39 1.46 -15.73
C ILE A 328 -1.77 2.30 -16.95
N ASP A 329 -0.84 2.48 -17.88
CA ASP A 329 -1.11 3.08 -19.19
C ASP A 329 -1.95 2.13 -20.05
N ALA A 330 -3.24 2.45 -20.20
CA ALA A 330 -4.19 1.64 -20.97
C ALA A 330 -3.71 1.37 -22.41
N GLY A 331 -3.12 2.37 -23.07
CA GLY A 331 -2.61 2.23 -24.43
C GLY A 331 -1.45 1.25 -24.54
N SER A 332 -0.71 1.04 -23.45
CA SER A 332 0.42 0.10 -23.42
C SER A 332 0.00 -1.37 -23.33
N LEU A 333 -1.25 -1.65 -23.04
CA LEU A 333 -1.77 -3.02 -22.98
C LEU A 333 -2.13 -3.57 -24.36
N ALA A 334 -2.18 -2.72 -25.39
CA ALA A 334 -2.42 -3.14 -26.75
C ALA A 334 -1.31 -4.12 -27.22
N GLY A 335 -1.72 -5.29 -27.70
CA GLY A 335 -0.77 -6.36 -28.14
C GLY A 335 -0.22 -7.22 -26.99
N THR A 336 -0.70 -7.02 -25.75
CA THR A 336 -0.45 -7.92 -24.62
C THR A 336 -1.65 -8.85 -24.40
N ASP A 337 -1.47 -9.87 -23.52
CA ASP A 337 -2.59 -10.73 -23.10
C ASP A 337 -3.57 -10.03 -22.13
N PHE A 338 -3.21 -8.86 -21.62
CA PHE A 338 -4.01 -8.12 -20.66
C PHE A 338 -4.98 -7.16 -21.34
N ARG A 339 -6.19 -7.09 -20.80
CA ARG A 339 -7.22 -6.10 -21.14
C ARG A 339 -7.60 -5.31 -19.88
N VAL A 340 -8.06 -4.08 -20.06
CA VAL A 340 -8.64 -3.29 -18.99
C VAL A 340 -9.93 -3.95 -18.52
N SER A 341 -10.03 -4.23 -17.22
CA SER A 341 -11.21 -4.83 -16.60
C SER A 341 -12.03 -3.85 -15.75
N HIS A 342 -11.37 -2.82 -15.21
CA HIS A 342 -12.01 -1.79 -14.39
C HIS A 342 -11.46 -0.41 -14.75
N VAL A 343 -12.34 0.60 -14.73
CA VAL A 343 -12.01 1.99 -15.08
C VAL A 343 -12.60 2.93 -14.02
N ASN A 344 -11.81 3.90 -13.58
CA ASN A 344 -12.26 4.97 -12.71
C ASN A 344 -13.20 5.92 -13.48
N LEU A 345 -14.37 6.21 -12.91
CA LEU A 345 -15.35 7.08 -13.59
C LEU A 345 -15.04 8.57 -13.46
N ASN A 346 -14.14 8.96 -12.55
CA ASN A 346 -13.79 10.36 -12.36
C ASN A 346 -12.80 10.85 -13.43
N ASP A 347 -11.82 10.02 -13.81
CA ASP A 347 -10.71 10.45 -14.68
C ASP A 347 -10.37 9.44 -15.80
N GLY A 348 -11.06 8.30 -15.86
CA GLY A 348 -10.82 7.28 -16.87
C GLY A 348 -9.56 6.44 -16.67
N SER A 349 -8.90 6.55 -15.52
CA SER A 349 -7.71 5.75 -15.21
C SER A 349 -8.04 4.26 -15.10
N VAL A 350 -7.04 3.41 -15.38
CA VAL A 350 -7.17 1.95 -15.28
C VAL A 350 -7.17 1.54 -13.81
N GLU A 351 -8.24 0.91 -13.37
CA GLU A 351 -8.39 0.40 -12.01
C GLU A 351 -8.33 -1.14 -11.91
N GLY A 352 -8.24 -1.79 -13.03
CA GLY A 352 -8.03 -3.23 -13.06
C GLY A 352 -7.70 -3.77 -14.45
N ILE A 353 -7.04 -4.90 -14.45
CA ILE A 353 -6.65 -5.65 -15.66
C ILE A 353 -6.99 -7.12 -15.52
N ALA A 354 -7.23 -7.77 -16.64
CA ALA A 354 -7.48 -9.21 -16.70
C ALA A 354 -6.82 -9.84 -17.94
N ALA A 355 -6.30 -11.05 -17.77
CA ALA A 355 -5.81 -11.93 -18.84
C ALA A 355 -6.43 -13.31 -18.64
N GLU A 356 -7.56 -13.55 -19.32
CA GLU A 356 -8.36 -14.76 -19.11
C GLU A 356 -7.59 -16.04 -19.47
N GLY A 357 -6.86 -16.03 -20.61
CA GLY A 357 -6.03 -17.15 -21.04
C GLY A 357 -4.88 -17.48 -20.08
N LEU A 358 -4.51 -16.54 -19.22
CA LEU A 358 -3.48 -16.71 -18.18
C LEU A 358 -4.07 -16.89 -16.79
N GLU A 359 -5.40 -16.95 -16.64
CA GLU A 359 -6.13 -17.00 -15.38
C GLU A 359 -5.67 -15.92 -14.37
N THR A 360 -5.34 -14.73 -14.90
CA THR A 360 -4.72 -13.66 -14.13
C THR A 360 -5.60 -12.43 -14.11
N THR A 361 -5.77 -11.84 -12.92
CA THR A 361 -6.47 -10.56 -12.73
C THR A 361 -5.67 -9.66 -11.79
N GLY A 362 -5.88 -8.35 -11.93
CA GLY A 362 -5.33 -7.37 -11.00
C GLY A 362 -6.30 -6.22 -10.81
N VAL A 363 -6.33 -5.67 -9.59
CA VAL A 363 -7.10 -4.46 -9.25
C VAL A 363 -6.20 -3.45 -8.55
N GLN A 364 -6.37 -2.16 -8.85
CA GLN A 364 -5.61 -1.08 -8.21
C GLN A 364 -6.27 -0.63 -6.90
N PHE A 365 -7.59 -0.74 -6.81
CA PHE A 365 -8.33 -0.43 -5.59
C PHE A 365 -8.16 -1.52 -4.53
N ILE A 366 -8.50 -1.18 -3.29
CA ILE A 366 -8.48 -2.08 -2.14
C ILE A 366 -9.74 -2.95 -2.20
N PRO A 367 -9.63 -4.27 -2.37
CA PRO A 367 -10.78 -5.16 -2.26
C PRO A 367 -11.32 -5.16 -0.82
N LEU A 368 -12.61 -4.89 -0.68
CA LEU A 368 -13.29 -4.90 0.62
C LEU A 368 -14.14 -6.17 0.75
N PHE A 369 -14.38 -6.59 1.99
CA PHE A 369 -15.39 -7.60 2.28
C PHE A 369 -16.78 -7.14 1.81
N THR A 370 -17.64 -8.08 1.49
CA THR A 370 -19.07 -7.83 1.32
C THR A 370 -19.74 -7.64 2.68
N ASP A 371 -20.95 -7.09 2.70
CA ASP A 371 -21.68 -6.78 3.95
C ASP A 371 -21.96 -8.01 4.81
N ASP A 372 -22.01 -9.20 4.22
CA ASP A 372 -22.16 -10.48 4.89
C ASP A 372 -20.82 -11.14 5.31
N GLY A 373 -19.72 -10.43 5.14
CA GLY A 373 -18.37 -10.89 5.53
C GLY A 373 -17.72 -11.87 4.53
N ALA A 374 -18.29 -12.05 3.34
CA ALA A 374 -17.64 -12.84 2.31
C ALA A 374 -16.53 -12.06 1.60
N PRO A 375 -15.57 -12.74 0.93
CA PRO A 375 -14.54 -12.09 0.14
C PRO A 375 -15.14 -11.17 -0.94
N GLY A 376 -14.56 -9.99 -1.11
CA GLY A 376 -14.95 -9.07 -2.18
C GLY A 376 -14.80 -9.68 -3.57
N ALA A 377 -15.52 -9.10 -4.55
CA ALA A 377 -15.63 -9.67 -5.90
C ALA A 377 -14.30 -10.09 -6.54
N PRO A 378 -13.18 -9.34 -6.45
CA PRO A 378 -11.90 -9.77 -7.02
C PRO A 378 -11.37 -11.05 -6.39
N PHE A 379 -11.43 -11.18 -5.06
CA PHE A 379 -10.98 -12.40 -4.37
C PHE A 379 -11.93 -13.58 -4.59
N ALA A 380 -13.24 -13.33 -4.59
CA ALA A 380 -14.22 -14.36 -4.91
C ALA A 380 -14.03 -14.95 -6.31
N GLU A 381 -13.74 -14.13 -7.32
CA GLU A 381 -13.41 -14.62 -8.68
C GLU A 381 -12.10 -15.39 -8.72
N PHE A 382 -11.07 -14.92 -8.02
CA PHE A 382 -9.80 -15.64 -7.90
C PHE A 382 -9.99 -17.03 -7.31
N ILE A 383 -10.79 -17.17 -6.24
CA ILE A 383 -11.10 -18.45 -5.60
C ILE A 383 -11.88 -19.36 -6.57
N ARG A 384 -12.88 -18.82 -7.29
CA ARG A 384 -13.61 -19.59 -8.32
C ARG A 384 -12.70 -20.13 -9.42
N ARG A 385 -11.64 -19.40 -9.81
CA ARG A 385 -10.66 -19.89 -10.79
C ARG A 385 -9.87 -21.08 -10.25
N MET A 386 -9.43 -21.03 -9.01
CA MET A 386 -8.79 -22.17 -8.35
C MET A 386 -9.73 -23.38 -8.28
N GLU A 387 -10.99 -23.16 -7.92
CA GLU A 387 -12.01 -24.23 -7.87
C GLU A 387 -12.22 -24.89 -9.23
N ARG A 388 -12.40 -24.09 -10.30
CA ARG A 388 -12.53 -24.61 -11.68
C ARG A 388 -11.34 -25.46 -12.07
N ARG A 389 -10.13 -24.99 -11.77
CA ARG A 389 -8.88 -25.70 -12.09
C ARG A 389 -8.73 -26.99 -11.31
N ARG A 390 -9.08 -27.00 -10.01
CA ARG A 390 -9.08 -28.22 -9.19
C ARG A 390 -10.03 -29.27 -9.75
N LYS A 391 -11.25 -28.87 -10.16
CA LYS A 391 -12.26 -29.75 -10.79
C LYS A 391 -11.81 -30.27 -12.16
N ALA A 392 -11.05 -29.51 -12.93
CA ALA A 392 -10.55 -29.90 -14.26
C ALA A 392 -9.31 -30.80 -14.21
N GLY A 393 -8.54 -30.79 -13.10
CA GLY A 393 -7.35 -31.61 -12.90
C GLY A 393 -7.58 -32.84 -12.03
N ALA A 394 -8.77 -32.99 -11.51
CA ALA A 394 -9.26 -34.20 -10.85
C ALA A 394 -9.97 -35.06 -11.89
#